data_8ca2ad71db975e3ef30d1148a9f8eff6
#
_entry.id   8ca2ad71db975e3ef30d1148a9f8eff6
#
_cell.length_a   1.000
_cell.length_b   1.000
_cell.length_c   1.000
_cell.angle_alpha   90.00
_cell.angle_beta   90.00
_cell.angle_gamma   90.00
#
_symmetry.space_group_name_H-M   'P 1'
#
loop_
_entity.id
_entity.type
_entity.pdbx_description
1 polymer ?
#
loop_
_entity_poly.entity_id
_entity_poly.type
_entity_poly.pdbx_seq_one_letter_code
_entity_poly.pdbx_strand_id
1 'polypeptide(L)'
;EIFKLILKIRDVAVIAKNTKAKEVYGVEINPAAHKYALENMKINKITNARLFCGDAAEIVPSLGLKFDRILMPLPKDAGLFLDVALSAAKPNAVIHFYEITEEATFPKKTFDEIKAKCPTAVLLDAVPCGAYAPGWIRGCIDFRVN
;
A
#
# COMPACT_ATOMS: atom_id res chain seq x y z
N GLU A 1 -2.54 -5.20 -18.27
CA GLU A 1 -2.55 -3.81 -17.78
C GLU A 1 -2.49 -3.83 -16.26
N ILE A 2 -1.53 -3.09 -15.68
CA ILE A 2 -1.31 -3.10 -14.22
C ILE A 2 -1.80 -1.79 -13.64
N PHE A 3 -2.86 -1.86 -12.82
CA PHE A 3 -3.36 -0.77 -12.00
C PHE A 3 -2.80 -0.90 -10.58
N LYS A 4 -2.15 0.15 -10.07
CA LYS A 4 -1.56 0.19 -8.73
C LYS A 4 -2.27 1.21 -7.85
N LEU A 5 -2.56 0.82 -6.62
CA LEU A 5 -3.06 1.69 -5.56
C LEU A 5 -1.99 1.87 -4.50
N ILE A 6 -1.82 3.11 -4.04
CA ILE A 6 -0.88 3.46 -2.98
C ILE A 6 -1.63 4.27 -1.93
N LEU A 7 -1.71 3.74 -0.71
CA LEU A 7 -2.41 4.36 0.42
C LEU A 7 -1.59 5.45 1.13
N LYS A 8 -0.49 5.90 0.52
CA LYS A 8 0.28 7.09 0.93
C LYS A 8 1.04 7.64 -0.28
N ILE A 9 0.92 8.93 -0.50
CA ILE A 9 1.26 9.55 -1.79
C ILE A 9 2.76 9.64 -2.10
N ARG A 10 3.64 9.51 -1.10
CA ARG A 10 5.09 9.72 -1.24
C ARG A 10 5.73 8.90 -2.36
N ASP A 11 5.28 7.68 -2.56
CA ASP A 11 5.93 6.73 -3.48
C ASP A 11 5.28 6.71 -4.87
N VAL A 12 4.18 7.45 -5.08
CA VAL A 12 3.42 7.44 -6.34
C VAL A 12 4.27 7.89 -7.52
N ALA A 13 5.04 8.97 -7.38
CA ALA A 13 5.87 9.52 -8.44
C ALA A 13 6.94 8.53 -8.91
N VAL A 14 7.61 7.90 -7.95
CA VAL A 14 8.68 6.92 -8.22
C VAL A 14 8.11 5.71 -8.95
N ILE A 15 6.98 5.20 -8.49
CA ILE A 15 6.33 4.01 -9.07
C ILE A 15 5.76 4.32 -10.45
N ALA A 16 5.10 5.46 -10.63
CA ALA A 16 4.54 5.85 -11.91
C ALA A 16 5.61 6.03 -13.00
N LYS A 17 6.77 6.60 -12.62
CA LYS A 17 7.86 6.88 -13.55
C LYS A 17 8.72 5.64 -13.88
N ASN A 18 8.94 4.77 -12.91
CA ASN A 18 9.96 3.71 -13.01
C ASN A 18 9.36 2.31 -13.16
N THR A 19 8.06 2.17 -13.33
CA THR A 19 7.43 0.86 -13.52
C THR A 19 6.56 0.84 -14.78
N LYS A 20 6.19 -0.37 -15.21
CA LYS A 20 5.25 -0.59 -16.33
C LYS A 20 3.78 -0.45 -15.91
N ALA A 21 3.48 0.27 -14.83
CA ALA A 21 2.10 0.50 -14.42
C ALA A 21 1.39 1.36 -15.47
N LYS A 22 0.21 0.92 -15.89
CA LYS A 22 -0.65 1.72 -16.78
C LYS A 22 -1.13 2.97 -16.07
N GLU A 23 -1.67 2.81 -14.88
CA GLU A 23 -2.09 3.89 -14.00
C GLU A 23 -1.71 3.59 -12.55
N VAL A 24 -1.36 4.64 -11.82
CA VAL A 24 -1.07 4.61 -10.39
C VAL A 24 -2.02 5.55 -9.68
N TYR A 25 -2.70 5.04 -8.67
CA TYR A 25 -3.65 5.81 -7.86
C TYR A 25 -3.04 6.05 -6.48
N GLY A 26 -3.06 7.29 -6.02
CA GLY A 26 -2.56 7.68 -4.71
C GLY A 26 -3.62 8.38 -3.89
N VAL A 27 -3.72 8.02 -2.62
CA VAL A 27 -4.64 8.67 -1.67
C VAL A 27 -3.83 9.26 -0.51
N GLU A 28 -4.12 10.49 -0.14
CA GLU A 28 -3.44 11.21 0.95
C GLU A 28 -4.46 12.04 1.73
N ILE A 29 -4.52 11.84 3.03
CA ILE A 29 -5.45 12.57 3.89
C ILE A 29 -4.97 14.00 4.18
N ASN A 30 -3.66 14.25 4.16
CA ASN A 30 -3.08 15.56 4.42
C ASN A 30 -3.11 16.45 3.16
N PRO A 31 -3.90 17.56 3.15
CA PRO A 31 -4.00 18.43 1.98
C PRO A 31 -2.67 19.07 1.56
N ALA A 32 -1.78 19.40 2.52
CA ALA A 32 -0.48 19.96 2.21
C ALA A 32 0.41 18.93 1.49
N ALA A 33 0.44 17.69 1.97
CA ALA A 33 1.18 16.60 1.32
C ALA A 33 0.62 16.30 -0.07
N HIS A 34 -0.70 16.31 -0.24
CA HIS A 34 -1.37 16.14 -1.53
C HIS A 34 -0.97 17.26 -2.52
N LYS A 35 -0.94 18.52 -2.07
CA LYS A 35 -0.51 19.65 -2.90
C LYS A 35 0.93 19.47 -3.42
N TYR A 36 1.87 19.13 -2.53
CA TYR A 36 3.27 18.88 -2.92
C TYR A 36 3.40 17.68 -3.86
N ALA A 37 2.59 16.66 -3.68
CA ALA A 37 2.58 15.52 -4.60
C ALA A 37 2.11 15.91 -6.00
N LEU A 38 1.08 16.74 -6.13
CA LEU A 38 0.64 17.29 -7.42
C LEU A 38 1.75 18.11 -8.11
N GLU A 39 2.46 18.93 -7.35
CA GLU A 39 3.62 19.70 -7.86
C GLU A 39 4.72 18.74 -8.35
N ASN A 40 5.04 17.71 -7.57
CA ASN A 40 6.02 16.68 -7.96
C ASN A 40 5.62 15.93 -9.24
N MET A 41 4.32 15.59 -9.42
CA MET A 41 3.83 14.99 -10.66
C MET A 41 4.10 15.91 -11.85
N LYS A 42 3.80 17.20 -11.71
CA LYS A 42 4.00 18.20 -12.76
C LYS A 42 5.48 18.38 -13.13
N ILE A 43 6.34 18.57 -12.11
CA ILE A 43 7.80 18.74 -12.30
C ILE A 43 8.40 17.51 -13.00
N ASN A 44 7.99 16.32 -12.61
CA ASN A 44 8.50 15.06 -13.17
C ASN A 44 7.78 14.62 -14.45
N LYS A 45 6.82 15.41 -14.96
CA LYS A 45 6.04 15.13 -16.18
C LYS A 45 5.35 13.77 -16.14
N ILE A 46 4.79 13.42 -14.98
CA ILE A 46 4.08 12.15 -14.77
C ILE A 46 2.64 12.32 -15.22
N THR A 47 2.20 11.48 -16.16
CA THR A 47 0.86 11.54 -16.75
C THR A 47 -0.02 10.33 -16.41
N ASN A 48 0.56 9.28 -15.87
CA ASN A 48 -0.10 8.02 -15.54
C ASN A 48 -0.38 7.86 -14.03
N ALA A 49 -0.48 8.97 -13.30
CA ALA A 49 -0.86 8.96 -11.89
C ALA A 49 -2.09 9.82 -11.63
N ARG A 50 -2.96 9.35 -10.73
CA ARG A 50 -4.15 10.04 -10.25
C ARG A 50 -4.08 10.14 -8.73
N LEU A 51 -4.18 11.36 -8.21
CA LEU A 51 -4.02 11.66 -6.79
C LEU A 51 -5.33 12.18 -6.20
N PHE A 52 -5.69 11.66 -5.04
CA PHE A 52 -6.90 12.01 -4.32
C PHE A 52 -6.55 12.50 -2.91
N CYS A 53 -7.22 13.56 -2.47
CA CYS A 53 -7.09 14.09 -1.11
C CYS A 53 -8.30 13.65 -0.28
N GLY A 54 -8.07 12.91 0.79
CA GLY A 54 -9.12 12.45 1.70
C GLY A 54 -8.79 11.14 2.39
N ASP A 55 -9.76 10.63 3.14
CA ASP A 55 -9.64 9.35 3.81
C ASP A 55 -9.68 8.18 2.80
N ALA A 56 -8.70 7.30 2.88
CA ALA A 56 -8.64 6.14 2.01
C ALA A 56 -9.84 5.19 2.20
N ALA A 57 -10.40 5.12 3.40
CA ALA A 57 -11.59 4.32 3.69
C ALA A 57 -12.84 4.80 2.92
N GLU A 58 -12.90 6.08 2.57
CA GLU A 58 -13.99 6.68 1.77
C GLU A 58 -13.64 6.73 0.29
N ILE A 59 -12.42 7.19 -0.03
CA ILE A 59 -11.97 7.41 -1.42
C ILE A 59 -11.89 6.08 -2.19
N VAL A 60 -11.22 5.08 -1.63
CA VAL A 60 -10.94 3.82 -2.36
C VAL A 60 -12.22 3.11 -2.79
N PRO A 61 -13.23 2.91 -1.94
CA PRO A 61 -14.50 2.35 -2.38
C PRO A 61 -15.23 3.20 -3.42
N SER A 62 -15.16 4.53 -3.30
CA SER A 62 -15.85 5.47 -4.23
C SER A 62 -15.28 5.42 -5.65
N LEU A 63 -14.04 4.98 -5.83
CA LEU A 63 -13.44 4.82 -7.16
C LEU A 63 -14.11 3.72 -7.98
N GLY A 64 -14.72 2.72 -7.35
CA GLY A 64 -15.33 1.58 -8.04
C GLY A 64 -14.32 0.73 -8.84
N LEU A 65 -13.03 0.83 -8.52
CA LEU A 65 -11.94 0.19 -9.24
C LEU A 65 -11.35 -0.98 -8.44
N LYS A 66 -10.72 -1.89 -9.15
CA LYS A 66 -9.93 -2.98 -8.60
C LYS A 66 -8.50 -2.90 -9.10
N PHE A 67 -7.56 -3.25 -8.22
CA PHE A 67 -6.13 -3.05 -8.44
C PHE A 67 -5.38 -4.38 -8.50
N ASP A 68 -4.37 -4.44 -9.35
CA ASP A 68 -3.48 -5.60 -9.48
C ASP A 68 -2.40 -5.61 -8.41
N ARG A 69 -2.06 -4.41 -7.88
CA ARG A 69 -1.05 -4.25 -6.84
C ARG A 69 -1.42 -3.11 -5.90
N ILE A 70 -1.30 -3.35 -4.60
CA ILE A 70 -1.64 -2.36 -3.57
C ILE A 70 -0.45 -2.22 -2.61
N LEU A 71 -0.01 -0.97 -2.39
CA LEU A 71 1.02 -0.63 -1.43
C LEU A 71 0.42 0.08 -0.23
N MET A 72 0.72 -0.41 0.96
CA MET A 72 0.22 0.10 2.23
C MET A 72 1.38 0.59 3.11
N PRO A 73 2.08 1.68 2.75
CA PRO A 73 3.24 2.18 3.48
C PRO A 73 2.82 2.98 4.74
N LEU A 74 1.89 2.46 5.53
CA LEU A 74 1.29 3.05 6.72
C LEU A 74 1.56 2.16 7.95
N PRO A 75 2.80 2.05 8.43
CA PRO A 75 3.17 1.01 9.39
C PRO A 75 2.46 1.10 10.75
N LYS A 76 1.89 2.26 11.11
CA LYS A 76 1.14 2.43 12.37
C LYS A 76 -0.35 2.06 12.24
N ASP A 77 -0.91 2.18 11.04
CA ASP A 77 -2.35 2.06 10.80
C ASP A 77 -2.69 0.95 9.78
N ALA A 78 -1.70 0.13 9.41
CA ALA A 78 -1.85 -0.86 8.34
C ALA A 78 -3.02 -1.81 8.57
N GLY A 79 -3.22 -2.29 9.80
CA GLY A 79 -4.31 -3.18 10.15
C GLY A 79 -5.70 -2.59 9.93
N LEU A 80 -5.87 -1.28 10.12
CA LEU A 80 -7.14 -0.57 9.91
C LEU A 80 -7.50 -0.48 8.42
N PHE A 81 -6.49 -0.33 7.56
CA PHE A 81 -6.66 -0.19 6.11
C PHE A 81 -6.59 -1.50 5.34
N LEU A 82 -6.30 -2.63 6.00
CA LEU A 82 -6.20 -3.92 5.32
C LEU A 82 -7.54 -4.32 4.68
N ASP A 83 -8.66 -4.09 5.35
CA ASP A 83 -9.99 -4.39 4.80
C ASP A 83 -10.30 -3.55 3.56
N VAL A 84 -9.89 -2.27 3.56
CA VAL A 84 -10.00 -1.38 2.40
C VAL A 84 -9.17 -1.90 1.23
N ALA A 85 -7.92 -2.31 1.49
CA ALA A 85 -7.04 -2.87 0.47
C ALA A 85 -7.59 -4.18 -0.11
N LEU A 86 -8.06 -5.09 0.75
CA LEU A 86 -8.66 -6.35 0.32
C LEU A 86 -9.92 -6.13 -0.52
N SER A 87 -10.76 -5.15 -0.13
CA SER A 87 -11.95 -4.80 -0.91
C SER A 87 -11.64 -4.25 -2.30
N ALA A 88 -10.47 -3.64 -2.48
CA ALA A 88 -10.03 -3.06 -3.74
C ALA A 88 -9.09 -3.97 -4.55
N ALA A 89 -8.72 -5.13 -4.02
CA ALA A 89 -7.85 -6.08 -4.70
C ALA A 89 -8.60 -6.85 -5.80
N LYS A 90 -7.92 -7.07 -6.94
CA LYS A 90 -8.33 -8.09 -7.91
C LYS A 90 -8.00 -9.49 -7.40
N PRO A 91 -8.62 -10.54 -7.92
CA PRO A 91 -8.09 -11.90 -7.77
C PRO A 91 -6.62 -11.96 -8.23
N ASN A 92 -5.78 -12.62 -7.46
CA ASN A 92 -4.32 -12.70 -7.65
C ASN A 92 -3.56 -11.36 -7.49
N ALA A 93 -4.18 -10.30 -6.98
CA ALA A 93 -3.48 -9.07 -6.66
C ALA A 93 -2.40 -9.29 -5.59
N VAL A 94 -1.33 -8.52 -5.68
CA VAL A 94 -0.27 -8.51 -4.68
C VAL A 94 -0.42 -7.29 -3.78
N ILE A 95 -0.42 -7.52 -2.47
CA ILE A 95 -0.45 -6.46 -1.46
C ILE A 95 0.90 -6.41 -0.75
N HIS A 96 1.49 -5.22 -0.66
CA HIS A 96 2.68 -4.91 0.11
C HIS A 96 2.23 -4.27 1.42
N PHE A 97 2.25 -5.04 2.49
CA PHE A 97 1.77 -4.66 3.81
C PHE A 97 2.94 -4.31 4.71
N TYR A 98 3.02 -3.04 5.11
CA TYR A 98 4.06 -2.55 6.03
C TYR A 98 3.49 -2.37 7.42
N GLU A 99 4.21 -2.84 8.43
CA GLU A 99 3.82 -2.63 9.82
C GLU A 99 5.04 -2.45 10.74
N ILE A 100 4.80 -1.88 11.93
CA ILE A 100 5.76 -1.90 13.04
C ILE A 100 5.39 -3.09 13.91
N THR A 101 6.32 -4.04 14.05
CA THR A 101 6.09 -5.31 14.73
C THR A 101 7.30 -5.74 15.56
N GLU A 102 7.10 -6.66 16.47
CA GLU A 102 8.20 -7.27 17.26
C GLU A 102 9.08 -8.12 16.35
N GLU A 103 10.39 -7.87 16.39
CA GLU A 103 11.37 -8.59 15.58
C GLU A 103 11.34 -10.10 15.83
N ALA A 104 11.17 -10.51 17.11
CA ALA A 104 11.17 -11.92 17.51
C ALA A 104 9.99 -12.73 16.94
N THR A 105 8.89 -12.09 16.59
CA THR A 105 7.66 -12.76 16.10
C THR A 105 7.43 -12.55 14.61
N PHE A 106 8.17 -11.66 13.96
CA PHE A 106 8.11 -11.43 12.54
C PHE A 106 8.77 -12.57 11.76
N PRO A 107 8.24 -13.02 10.62
CA PRO A 107 6.99 -12.55 9.95
C PRO A 107 5.72 -13.27 10.41
N LYS A 108 5.85 -14.29 11.25
CA LYS A 108 4.75 -15.23 11.55
C LYS A 108 3.51 -14.53 12.11
N LYS A 109 3.69 -13.71 13.16
CA LYS A 109 2.58 -13.00 13.81
C LYS A 109 1.83 -12.11 12.83
N THR A 110 2.55 -11.28 12.07
CA THR A 110 1.97 -10.37 11.06
C THR A 110 1.21 -11.14 9.99
N PHE A 111 1.76 -12.25 9.50
CA PHE A 111 1.09 -13.04 8.48
C PHE A 111 -0.14 -13.80 9.02
N ASP A 112 -0.11 -14.26 10.25
CA ASP A 112 -1.28 -14.85 10.92
C ASP A 112 -2.42 -13.82 11.05
N GLU A 113 -2.12 -12.56 11.35
CA GLU A 113 -3.09 -11.46 11.38
C GLU A 113 -3.67 -11.16 9.99
N ILE A 114 -2.84 -11.17 8.95
CA ILE A 114 -3.31 -11.05 7.55
C ILE A 114 -4.25 -12.21 7.20
N LYS A 115 -3.88 -13.44 7.55
CA LYS A 115 -4.70 -14.63 7.28
C LYS A 115 -6.03 -14.65 8.05
N ALA A 116 -6.11 -14.00 9.19
CA ALA A 116 -7.37 -13.85 9.91
C ALA A 116 -8.40 -13.04 9.11
N LYS A 117 -7.95 -12.06 8.30
CA LYS A 117 -8.81 -11.24 7.42
C LYS A 117 -8.90 -11.80 5.99
N CYS A 118 -7.89 -12.46 5.51
CA CYS A 118 -7.81 -13.07 4.18
C CYS A 118 -7.28 -14.52 4.29
N PRO A 119 -8.14 -15.50 4.60
CA PRO A 119 -7.71 -16.90 4.79
C PRO A 119 -7.00 -17.51 3.58
N THR A 120 -7.30 -17.01 2.38
CA THR A 120 -6.71 -17.46 1.11
C THR A 120 -5.39 -16.77 0.77
N ALA A 121 -4.91 -15.85 1.61
CA ALA A 121 -3.65 -15.14 1.37
C ALA A 121 -2.47 -16.11 1.26
N VAL A 122 -1.62 -15.90 0.26
CA VAL A 122 -0.39 -16.65 0.04
C VAL A 122 0.79 -15.73 0.28
N LEU A 123 1.66 -16.07 1.25
CA LEU A 123 2.89 -15.35 1.51
C LEU A 123 3.83 -15.47 0.30
N LEU A 124 4.31 -14.33 -0.19
CA LEU A 124 5.28 -14.27 -1.28
C LEU A 124 6.67 -13.93 -0.75
N ASP A 125 6.76 -12.93 0.12
CA ASP A 125 8.01 -12.48 0.72
C ASP A 125 7.77 -11.80 2.07
N ALA A 126 8.81 -11.75 2.90
CA ALA A 126 8.78 -11.09 4.19
C ALA A 126 10.14 -10.44 4.47
N VAL A 127 10.19 -9.12 4.54
CA VAL A 127 11.43 -8.36 4.62
C VAL A 127 11.43 -7.44 5.83
N PRO A 128 12.42 -7.55 6.73
CA PRO A 128 12.67 -6.53 7.73
C PRO A 128 13.23 -5.26 7.06
N CYS A 129 12.51 -4.15 7.19
CA CYS A 129 12.83 -2.89 6.50
C CYS A 129 13.56 -1.86 7.40
N GLY A 130 14.14 -2.32 8.49
CA GLY A 130 14.94 -1.53 9.43
C GLY A 130 14.37 -1.47 10.84
N ALA A 131 15.24 -1.14 11.79
CA ALA A 131 14.90 -1.00 13.20
C ALA A 131 13.94 0.19 13.40
N TYR A 132 13.01 0.03 14.35
CA TYR A 132 12.13 1.08 14.80
C TYR A 132 12.43 1.49 16.26
N ALA A 133 12.60 0.50 17.14
CA ALA A 133 12.97 0.64 18.53
C ALA A 133 13.67 -0.66 18.97
N PRO A 134 14.28 -0.74 20.17
CA PRO A 134 14.82 -1.98 20.66
C PRO A 134 13.80 -3.12 20.63
N GLY A 135 14.10 -4.21 19.89
CA GLY A 135 13.19 -5.34 19.69
C GLY A 135 12.02 -5.11 18.73
N TRP A 136 11.94 -3.94 18.10
CA TRP A 136 10.87 -3.58 17.16
C TRP A 136 11.44 -3.19 15.79
N ILE A 137 10.83 -3.69 14.73
CA ILE A 137 11.21 -3.42 13.35
C ILE A 137 10.05 -2.86 12.54
N ARG A 138 10.39 -2.21 11.43
CA ARG A 138 9.46 -2.05 10.31
C ARG A 138 9.59 -3.30 9.46
N GLY A 139 8.48 -4.02 9.30
CA GLY A 139 8.42 -5.21 8.45
C GLY A 139 7.56 -4.96 7.22
N CYS A 140 7.88 -5.59 6.11
CA CYS A 140 7.04 -5.67 4.94
C CYS A 140 6.68 -7.13 4.67
N ILE A 141 5.39 -7.40 4.54
CA ILE A 141 4.87 -8.68 4.06
C ILE A 141 4.29 -8.47 2.67
N ASP A 142 4.84 -9.18 1.72
CA ASP A 142 4.28 -9.29 0.38
C ASP A 142 3.42 -10.54 0.29
N PHE A 143 2.15 -10.36 0.00
CA PHE A 143 1.24 -11.50 -0.14
C PHE A 143 0.30 -11.35 -1.34
N ARG A 144 -0.16 -12.48 -1.86
CA ARG A 144 -1.13 -12.56 -2.93
C ARG A 144 -2.51 -12.89 -2.39
N VAL A 145 -3.51 -12.18 -2.90
CA VAL A 145 -4.93 -12.45 -2.66
C VAL A 145 -5.40 -13.46 -3.71
N ASN A 146 -5.90 -14.60 -3.26
CA ASN A 146 -6.48 -15.63 -4.16
C ASN A 146 -8.00 -15.57 -4.16
#